data_2767312995b27d12abc3aa7b227bfac9
#
_entry.id   2767312995b27d12abc3aa7b227bfac9
#
_cell.length_a   1.000
_cell.length_b   1.000
_cell.length_c   1.000
_cell.angle_alpha   90.00
_cell.angle_beta   90.00
_cell.angle_gamma   90.00
#
_symmetry.space_group_name_H-M   'P 1'
#
loop_
_entity.id
_entity.type
_entity.pdbx_description
1 polymer ?
#
loop_
_entity_poly.entity_id
_entity_poly.type
_entity_poly.pdbx_seq_one_letter_code
_entity_poly.pdbx_strand_id
1 'polypeptide(L)'
;MSAIIEIEYTPSTKTTSPIGDVIEQISKRNKNNAIQNVLSVSNRQGFIKQSDQFENRNVASEDTSNYKIVEQNDFAFNPARINVGSIARLTTFERGIVSPMYICFRTKDILFPEYLDYYFESKQFFTEIQKRLEGSVRQCLSFDGLCNIPLCVPAIEMQQQIGKRLSALVQEIKLEIDFLELLQKQKKFLLYQMFI
;
A
#
# COMPACT_ATOMS: atom_id res chain seq x y z
N MET A 1 2.41 13.64 -9.43
CA MET A 1 1.62 12.39 -9.25
C MET A 1 0.29 12.63 -8.57
N SER A 2 0.23 13.21 -7.37
CA SER A 2 -1.04 13.44 -6.63
C SER A 2 -2.15 14.08 -7.48
N ALA A 3 -1.85 15.12 -8.28
CA ALA A 3 -2.86 15.79 -9.11
C ALA A 3 -3.46 14.88 -10.22
N ILE A 4 -2.67 13.97 -10.77
CA ILE A 4 -3.13 13.03 -11.82
C ILE A 4 -4.04 11.97 -11.19
N ILE A 5 -3.65 11.45 -10.01
CA ILE A 5 -4.48 10.52 -9.25
C ILE A 5 -5.83 11.17 -8.93
N GLU A 6 -5.86 12.43 -8.47
CA GLU A 6 -7.10 13.13 -8.17
C GLU A 6 -8.04 13.24 -9.39
N ILE A 7 -7.49 13.51 -10.59
CA ILE A 7 -8.29 13.60 -11.81
C ILE A 7 -8.96 12.26 -12.16
N GLU A 8 -8.24 11.15 -12.01
CA GLU A 8 -8.74 9.82 -12.35
C GLU A 8 -9.82 9.32 -11.38
N TYR A 9 -9.77 9.74 -10.10
CA TYR A 9 -10.71 9.29 -9.07
C TYR A 9 -11.80 10.32 -8.71
N THR A 10 -11.74 11.55 -9.23
CA THR A 10 -12.77 12.55 -8.97
C THR A 10 -14.06 12.16 -9.68
N PRO A 11 -15.18 11.97 -8.97
CA PRO A 11 -16.44 11.58 -9.57
C PRO A 11 -17.07 12.78 -10.29
N SER A 12 -16.88 12.91 -11.59
CA SER A 12 -17.56 13.94 -12.36
C SER A 12 -19.01 13.58 -12.74
N THR A 13 -19.43 12.29 -12.66
CA THR A 13 -20.82 11.78 -12.89
C THR A 13 -20.95 10.29 -12.54
N LYS A 14 -19.98 9.67 -11.83
CA LYS A 14 -19.93 8.22 -11.68
C LYS A 14 -20.59 7.76 -10.38
N THR A 15 -21.39 6.71 -10.47
CA THR A 15 -21.97 6.04 -9.30
C THR A 15 -20.83 5.46 -8.44
N THR A 16 -20.82 5.80 -7.16
CA THR A 16 -19.89 5.21 -6.19
C THR A 16 -20.58 4.08 -5.44
N SER A 17 -19.84 3.02 -5.11
CA SER A 17 -20.25 1.95 -4.20
C SER A 17 -19.30 1.89 -3.00
N PRO A 18 -19.74 1.30 -1.88
CA PRO A 18 -18.84 1.04 -0.78
C PRO A 18 -17.68 0.12 -1.18
N ILE A 19 -16.46 0.38 -0.71
CA ILE A 19 -15.30 -0.51 -0.97
C ILE A 19 -15.60 -1.94 -0.53
N GLY A 20 -16.35 -2.14 0.55
CA GLY A 20 -16.73 -3.45 1.06
C GLY A 20 -17.46 -4.36 0.06
N ASP A 21 -18.14 -3.78 -0.93
CA ASP A 21 -18.82 -4.57 -1.97
C ASP A 21 -17.81 -5.29 -2.89
N VAL A 22 -16.60 -4.74 -3.02
CA VAL A 22 -15.59 -5.15 -4.01
C VAL A 22 -14.29 -5.72 -3.41
N ILE A 23 -14.24 -5.85 -2.07
CA ILE A 23 -13.13 -6.49 -1.35
C ILE A 23 -13.64 -7.61 -0.43
N GLU A 24 -12.73 -8.45 0.02
CA GLU A 24 -12.99 -9.47 1.04
C GLU A 24 -11.86 -9.53 2.07
N GLN A 25 -12.20 -9.73 3.34
CA GLN A 25 -11.23 -9.82 4.41
C GLN A 25 -10.52 -11.18 4.39
N ILE A 26 -9.21 -11.16 4.62
CA ILE A 26 -8.37 -12.37 4.72
C ILE A 26 -7.95 -12.55 6.19
N SER A 27 -8.11 -13.78 6.70
CA SER A 27 -7.74 -14.13 8.08
C SER A 27 -6.99 -15.46 8.19
N LYS A 28 -6.52 -16.02 7.06
CA LYS A 28 -5.79 -17.31 7.04
C LYS A 28 -4.50 -17.18 7.84
N ARG A 29 -4.29 -18.08 8.82
CA ARG A 29 -3.15 -18.06 9.73
C ARG A 29 -2.07 -19.06 9.31
N ASN A 30 -0.83 -18.77 9.69
CA ASN A 30 0.36 -19.59 9.46
C ASN A 30 0.47 -20.75 10.49
N LYS A 31 -0.61 -21.52 10.70
CA LYS A 31 -0.75 -22.51 11.78
C LYS A 31 0.42 -23.47 11.95
N ASN A 32 1.08 -23.83 10.85
CA ASN A 32 2.18 -24.81 10.85
C ASN A 32 3.56 -24.14 10.81
N ASN A 33 3.66 -22.82 11.02
CA ASN A 33 4.90 -22.06 10.89
C ASN A 33 5.65 -22.32 9.56
N ALA A 34 4.88 -22.69 8.50
CA ALA A 34 5.44 -23.08 7.21
C ALA A 34 6.07 -21.89 6.44
N ILE A 35 5.59 -20.67 6.69
CA ILE A 35 6.08 -19.45 6.05
C ILE A 35 6.91 -18.68 7.05
N GLN A 36 8.17 -18.40 6.68
CA GLN A 36 9.15 -17.70 7.52
C GLN A 36 9.37 -16.25 7.08
N ASN A 37 8.82 -15.83 5.91
CA ASN A 37 8.98 -14.49 5.38
C ASN A 37 8.09 -13.51 6.14
N VAL A 38 8.59 -12.93 7.24
CA VAL A 38 7.85 -11.97 8.06
C VAL A 38 7.93 -10.60 7.45
N LEU A 39 6.77 -10.01 7.17
CA LEU A 39 6.61 -8.73 6.51
C LEU A 39 5.99 -7.68 7.45
N SER A 40 6.34 -6.43 7.20
CA SER A 40 5.72 -5.24 7.79
C SER A 40 5.25 -4.30 6.69
N VAL A 41 4.26 -3.46 6.99
CA VAL A 41 3.79 -2.41 6.09
C VAL A 41 4.42 -1.09 6.46
N SER A 42 5.34 -0.63 5.61
CA SER A 42 5.95 0.70 5.67
C SER A 42 5.05 1.72 4.96
N ASN A 43 4.95 2.93 5.51
CA ASN A 43 4.22 4.03 4.88
C ASN A 43 4.92 4.65 3.66
N ARG A 44 6.14 4.23 3.32
CA ARG A 44 6.91 4.74 2.17
C ARG A 44 7.28 3.68 1.15
N GLN A 45 7.51 2.44 1.60
CA GLN A 45 8.08 1.37 0.79
C GLN A 45 7.10 0.20 0.59
N GLY A 46 5.86 0.33 1.10
CA GLY A 46 4.90 -0.76 1.04
C GLY A 46 5.32 -1.95 1.92
N PHE A 47 5.17 -3.17 1.41
CA PHE A 47 5.63 -4.36 2.14
C PHE A 47 7.15 -4.49 2.09
N ILE A 48 7.75 -4.58 3.27
CA ILE A 48 9.19 -4.81 3.47
C ILE A 48 9.40 -5.97 4.43
N LYS A 49 10.57 -6.59 4.39
CA LYS A 49 10.94 -7.57 5.43
C LYS A 49 11.02 -6.87 6.78
N GLN A 50 10.51 -7.52 7.80
CA GLN A 50 10.54 -6.97 9.15
C GLN A 50 11.98 -6.75 9.66
N SER A 51 12.91 -7.61 9.28
CA SER A 51 14.35 -7.45 9.56
C SER A 51 14.92 -6.13 9.05
N ASP A 52 14.47 -5.70 7.87
CA ASP A 52 15.01 -4.50 7.22
C ASP A 52 14.45 -3.22 7.88
N GLN A 53 13.24 -3.31 8.45
CA GLN A 53 12.62 -2.19 9.16
C GLN A 53 13.25 -1.90 10.52
N PHE A 54 13.79 -2.90 11.19
CA PHE A 54 14.26 -2.80 12.58
C PHE A 54 15.75 -3.03 12.73
N GLU A 55 16.56 -2.68 11.71
CA GLU A 55 18.05 -2.77 11.75
C GLU A 55 18.55 -4.11 12.33
N ASN A 56 18.04 -5.22 11.78
CA ASN A 56 18.37 -6.59 12.20
C ASN A 56 17.93 -6.99 13.63
N ARG A 57 17.04 -6.24 14.27
CA ARG A 57 16.41 -6.71 15.50
C ARG A 57 15.29 -7.70 15.15
N ASN A 58 15.37 -8.89 15.72
CA ASN A 58 14.30 -9.89 15.61
C ASN A 58 13.11 -9.43 16.48
N VAL A 59 12.19 -8.68 15.86
CA VAL A 59 10.98 -8.17 16.53
C VAL A 59 9.81 -9.15 16.35
N ALA A 60 9.95 -10.10 15.42
CA ALA A 60 8.96 -11.17 15.27
C ALA A 60 8.96 -12.05 16.50
N SER A 61 7.79 -12.47 16.95
CA SER A 61 7.65 -13.54 17.95
C SER A 61 8.31 -14.81 17.41
N GLU A 62 8.94 -15.60 18.28
CA GLU A 62 9.45 -16.94 17.93
C GLU A 62 8.33 -17.83 17.39
N ASP A 63 7.11 -17.67 17.89
CA ASP A 63 5.89 -18.30 17.38
C ASP A 63 5.13 -17.36 16.44
N THR A 64 5.17 -17.69 15.15
CA THR A 64 4.44 -17.00 14.09
C THR A 64 3.16 -17.72 13.65
N SER A 65 2.69 -18.73 14.40
CA SER A 65 1.49 -19.51 14.06
C SER A 65 0.20 -18.70 13.97
N ASN A 66 0.15 -17.58 14.70
CA ASN A 66 -0.97 -16.65 14.70
C ASN A 66 -0.88 -15.55 13.63
N TYR A 67 0.28 -15.43 12.94
CA TYR A 67 0.46 -14.44 11.88
C TYR A 67 -0.46 -14.74 10.70
N LYS A 68 -0.91 -13.69 10.03
CA LYS A 68 -1.79 -13.80 8.86
C LYS A 68 -0.96 -13.99 7.60
N ILE A 69 -1.38 -14.94 6.76
CA ILE A 69 -0.75 -15.18 5.46
C ILE A 69 -1.29 -14.14 4.48
N VAL A 70 -0.40 -13.53 3.73
CA VAL A 70 -0.68 -12.64 2.61
C VAL A 70 0.02 -13.16 1.36
N GLU A 71 -0.67 -13.08 0.24
CA GLU A 71 -0.21 -13.53 -1.07
C GLU A 71 -0.09 -12.32 -2.03
N GLN A 72 0.55 -12.50 -3.16
CA GLN A 72 0.70 -11.44 -4.15
C GLN A 72 -0.65 -10.79 -4.49
N ASN A 73 -0.69 -9.47 -4.53
CA ASN A 73 -1.86 -8.61 -4.69
C ASN A 73 -2.81 -8.53 -3.48
N ASP A 74 -2.54 -9.23 -2.38
CA ASP A 74 -3.24 -8.97 -1.13
C ASP A 74 -2.82 -7.61 -0.55
N PHE A 75 -3.72 -7.01 0.21
CA PHE A 75 -3.51 -5.76 0.92
C PHE A 75 -3.43 -6.00 2.42
N ALA A 76 -2.64 -5.16 3.09
CA ALA A 76 -2.66 -5.08 4.55
C ALA A 76 -2.53 -3.64 5.01
N PHE A 77 -3.19 -3.31 6.11
CA PHE A 77 -3.02 -2.03 6.78
C PHE A 77 -2.93 -2.17 8.30
N ASN A 78 -2.25 -1.22 8.92
CA ASN A 78 -2.24 -1.09 10.38
C ASN A 78 -3.37 -0.16 10.80
N PRO A 79 -4.40 -0.64 11.54
CA PRO A 79 -5.54 0.18 11.96
C PRO A 79 -5.17 1.49 12.65
N ALA A 80 -4.14 1.45 13.52
CA ALA A 80 -3.71 2.60 14.30
C ALA A 80 -2.72 3.52 13.57
N ARG A 81 -2.33 3.19 12.33
CA ARG A 81 -1.34 3.95 11.54
C ARG A 81 -1.76 4.19 10.10
N ILE A 82 -2.99 3.87 9.74
CA ILE A 82 -3.50 4.10 8.38
C ILE A 82 -3.55 5.60 8.05
N ASN A 83 -3.79 6.45 9.05
CA ASN A 83 -3.78 7.90 8.93
C ASN A 83 -2.42 8.50 8.53
N VAL A 84 -1.33 7.75 8.68
CA VAL A 84 0.02 8.11 8.23
C VAL A 84 0.48 7.26 7.04
N GLY A 85 -0.45 6.58 6.35
CA GLY A 85 -0.19 5.83 5.13
C GLY A 85 0.26 4.38 5.32
N SER A 86 0.04 3.77 6.51
CA SER A 86 0.39 2.34 6.70
C SER A 86 -0.68 1.42 6.10
N ILE A 87 -0.81 1.46 4.78
CA ILE A 87 -1.59 0.56 3.93
C ILE A 87 -0.79 0.26 2.66
N ALA A 88 -0.77 -0.99 2.20
CA ALA A 88 -0.07 -1.35 0.97
C ALA A 88 -0.61 -2.63 0.34
N ARG A 89 -0.34 -2.80 -0.96
CA ARG A 89 -0.50 -4.01 -1.75
C ARG A 89 0.81 -4.80 -1.78
N LEU A 90 0.74 -6.11 -1.63
CA LEU A 90 1.92 -6.99 -1.73
C LEU A 90 2.31 -7.18 -3.20
N THR A 91 3.40 -6.53 -3.62
CA THR A 91 3.92 -6.58 -5.00
C THR A 91 5.32 -7.18 -5.08
N THR A 92 6.10 -7.08 -4.00
CA THR A 92 7.54 -7.42 -3.96
C THR A 92 7.81 -8.88 -3.63
N PHE A 93 6.84 -9.59 -3.07
CA PHE A 93 6.96 -10.99 -2.68
C PHE A 93 5.75 -11.79 -3.16
N GLU A 94 5.95 -13.05 -3.52
CA GLU A 94 4.83 -13.94 -3.86
C GLU A 94 3.96 -14.25 -2.65
N ARG A 95 4.59 -14.38 -1.47
CA ARG A 95 3.92 -14.73 -0.22
C ARG A 95 4.73 -14.27 0.99
N GLY A 96 4.02 -13.95 2.06
CA GLY A 96 4.61 -13.67 3.36
C GLY A 96 3.60 -13.77 4.49
N ILE A 97 4.03 -13.42 5.69
CA ILE A 97 3.19 -13.36 6.87
C ILE A 97 3.31 -11.99 7.55
N VAL A 98 2.20 -11.51 8.09
CA VAL A 98 2.15 -10.25 8.83
C VAL A 98 1.60 -10.47 10.24
N SER A 99 2.00 -9.61 11.17
CA SER A 99 1.50 -9.64 12.55
C SER A 99 -0.04 -9.64 12.60
N PRO A 100 -0.66 -10.32 13.57
CA PRO A 100 -2.12 -10.34 13.76
C PRO A 100 -2.78 -8.97 13.84
N MET A 101 -2.03 -7.93 14.24
CA MET A 101 -2.52 -6.55 14.34
C MET A 101 -2.91 -5.93 13.00
N TYR A 102 -2.35 -6.41 11.88
CA TYR A 102 -2.72 -5.91 10.56
C TYR A 102 -4.09 -6.45 10.15
N ILE A 103 -4.89 -5.61 9.52
CA ILE A 103 -6.08 -6.02 8.79
C ILE A 103 -5.66 -6.33 7.36
N CYS A 104 -5.99 -7.54 6.89
CA CYS A 104 -5.63 -8.02 5.55
C CYS A 104 -6.88 -8.25 4.73
N PHE A 105 -6.83 -7.92 3.44
CA PHE A 105 -7.95 -8.09 2.51
C PHE A 105 -7.43 -8.24 1.08
N ARG A 106 -8.29 -8.72 0.18
CA ARG A 106 -8.04 -8.78 -1.26
C ARG A 106 -9.21 -8.21 -2.05
N THR A 107 -8.96 -7.86 -3.29
CA THR A 107 -10.00 -7.44 -4.23
C THR A 107 -10.77 -8.65 -4.75
N LYS A 108 -12.06 -8.46 -5.00
CA LYS A 108 -12.85 -9.40 -5.80
C LYS A 108 -12.57 -9.19 -7.29
N ASP A 109 -12.96 -10.13 -8.14
CA ASP A 109 -12.65 -10.13 -9.59
C ASP A 109 -13.10 -8.87 -10.36
N ILE A 110 -14.07 -8.13 -9.83
CA ILE A 110 -14.58 -6.88 -10.42
C ILE A 110 -13.70 -5.65 -10.11
N LEU A 111 -12.73 -5.78 -9.22
CA LEU A 111 -11.83 -4.69 -8.83
C LEU A 111 -10.38 -5.06 -9.10
N PHE A 112 -9.74 -4.31 -10.01
CA PHE A 112 -8.33 -4.49 -10.32
C PHE A 112 -7.45 -4.00 -9.16
N PRO A 113 -6.55 -4.86 -8.60
CA PRO A 113 -5.80 -4.51 -7.39
C PRO A 113 -4.96 -3.23 -7.53
N GLU A 114 -4.33 -3.02 -8.68
CA GLU A 114 -3.50 -1.85 -8.94
C GLU A 114 -4.33 -0.55 -8.98
N TYR A 115 -5.57 -0.62 -9.47
CA TYR A 115 -6.50 0.50 -9.44
C TYR A 115 -6.82 0.93 -8.00
N LEU A 116 -7.09 -0.03 -7.11
CA LEU A 116 -7.35 0.23 -5.70
C LEU A 116 -6.09 0.75 -4.98
N ASP A 117 -4.92 0.24 -5.32
CA ASP A 117 -3.65 0.65 -4.75
C ASP A 117 -3.39 2.16 -4.96
N TYR A 118 -3.59 2.65 -6.18
CA TYR A 118 -3.50 4.08 -6.49
C TYR A 118 -4.60 4.92 -5.83
N TYR A 119 -5.80 4.37 -5.66
CA TYR A 119 -6.85 5.07 -4.92
C TYR A 119 -6.42 5.38 -3.49
N PHE A 120 -5.70 4.49 -2.84
CA PHE A 120 -5.18 4.69 -1.48
C PHE A 120 -4.15 5.81 -1.38
N GLU A 121 -3.55 6.25 -2.48
CA GLU A 121 -2.67 7.41 -2.55
C GLU A 121 -3.42 8.74 -2.77
N SER A 122 -4.74 8.71 -3.00
CA SER A 122 -5.54 9.89 -3.28
C SER A 122 -5.87 10.70 -2.02
N LYS A 123 -6.03 12.01 -2.18
CA LYS A 123 -6.54 12.89 -1.12
C LYS A 123 -7.98 12.53 -0.73
N GLN A 124 -8.78 12.05 -1.69
CA GLN A 124 -10.13 11.59 -1.46
C GLN A 124 -10.14 10.47 -0.42
N PHE A 125 -9.32 9.43 -0.62
CA PHE A 125 -9.19 8.33 0.34
C PHE A 125 -8.74 8.83 1.72
N PHE A 126 -7.74 9.70 1.76
CA PHE A 126 -7.26 10.27 3.01
C PHE A 126 -8.37 11.04 3.75
N THR A 127 -9.16 11.83 3.03
CA THR A 127 -10.30 12.57 3.60
C THR A 127 -11.36 11.61 4.14
N GLU A 128 -11.65 10.53 3.42
CA GLU A 128 -12.65 9.53 3.85
C GLU A 128 -12.18 8.73 5.09
N ILE A 129 -10.90 8.44 5.20
CA ILE A 129 -10.33 7.85 6.43
C ILE A 129 -10.57 8.75 7.63
N GLN A 130 -10.24 10.05 7.52
CA GLN A 130 -10.36 10.99 8.64
C GLN A 130 -11.78 11.06 9.21
N LYS A 131 -12.80 10.88 8.37
CA LYS A 131 -14.21 10.87 8.80
C LYS A 131 -14.61 9.60 9.58
N ARG A 132 -13.83 8.51 9.45
CA ARG A 132 -14.17 7.17 9.97
C ARG A 132 -13.19 6.65 11.02
N LEU A 133 -12.21 7.47 11.40
CA LEU A 133 -11.32 7.12 12.51
C LEU A 133 -12.09 7.10 13.82
N GLU A 134 -11.93 6.03 14.58
CA GLU A 134 -12.55 5.81 15.88
C GLU A 134 -11.49 5.90 17.00
N GLY A 135 -11.90 6.36 18.16
CA GLY A 135 -11.05 6.47 19.36
C GLY A 135 -10.55 7.88 19.66
N SER A 136 -10.54 8.24 20.93
CA SER A 136 -10.15 9.58 21.41
C SER A 136 -8.64 9.75 21.61
N VAL A 137 -7.94 8.69 22.05
CA VAL A 137 -6.50 8.73 22.38
C VAL A 137 -5.67 8.11 21.25
N ARG A 138 -6.11 6.99 20.69
CA ARG A 138 -5.47 6.33 19.57
C ARG A 138 -6.51 6.07 18.49
N GLN A 139 -6.51 6.90 17.49
CA GLN A 139 -7.43 6.77 16.37
C GLN A 139 -7.09 5.54 15.54
N CYS A 140 -8.10 4.71 15.27
CA CYS A 140 -7.98 3.48 14.50
C CYS A 140 -9.07 3.43 13.43
N LEU A 141 -8.77 2.86 12.27
CA LEU A 141 -9.76 2.51 11.26
C LEU A 141 -10.07 1.02 11.37
N SER A 142 -11.35 0.69 11.61
CA SER A 142 -11.83 -0.70 11.57
C SER A 142 -11.94 -1.19 10.12
N PHE A 143 -12.08 -2.52 9.91
CA PHE A 143 -12.36 -3.06 8.58
C PHE A 143 -13.70 -2.55 8.05
N ASP A 144 -14.72 -2.48 8.91
CA ASP A 144 -16.03 -1.93 8.56
C ASP A 144 -15.94 -0.44 8.18
N GLY A 145 -15.10 0.32 8.88
CA GLY A 145 -14.80 1.71 8.51
C GLY A 145 -14.21 1.83 7.12
N LEU A 146 -13.28 0.93 6.74
CA LEU A 146 -12.73 0.84 5.38
C LEU A 146 -13.83 0.46 4.36
N CYS A 147 -14.63 -0.55 4.69
CA CYS A 147 -15.71 -1.03 3.82
C CYS A 147 -16.72 0.06 3.46
N ASN A 148 -16.98 1.00 4.36
CA ASN A 148 -17.94 2.09 4.14
C ASN A 148 -17.36 3.29 3.38
N ILE A 149 -16.11 3.25 2.91
CA ILE A 149 -15.54 4.32 2.07
C ILE A 149 -16.12 4.21 0.66
N PRO A 150 -16.62 5.32 0.07
CA PRO A 150 -17.14 5.31 -1.29
C PRO A 150 -15.99 5.21 -2.32
N LEU A 151 -16.11 4.30 -3.27
CA LEU A 151 -15.20 4.12 -4.39
C LEU A 151 -15.97 4.15 -5.71
N CYS A 152 -15.45 4.85 -6.69
CA CYS A 152 -15.93 4.71 -8.07
C CYS A 152 -15.28 3.46 -8.68
N VAL A 153 -16.10 2.52 -9.15
CA VAL A 153 -15.65 1.26 -9.77
C VAL A 153 -16.10 1.25 -11.23
N PRO A 154 -15.27 1.74 -12.17
CA PRO A 154 -15.58 1.68 -13.60
C PRO A 154 -15.42 0.25 -14.14
N ALA A 155 -15.73 0.03 -15.42
CA ALA A 155 -15.48 -1.25 -16.08
C ALA A 155 -14.02 -1.68 -15.93
N ILE A 156 -13.77 -2.99 -15.84
CA ILE A 156 -12.42 -3.55 -15.52
C ILE A 156 -11.35 -3.10 -16.51
N GLU A 157 -11.70 -2.93 -17.78
CA GLU A 157 -10.80 -2.45 -18.83
C GLU A 157 -10.33 -1.02 -18.55
N MET A 158 -11.23 -0.17 -18.05
CA MET A 158 -10.92 1.20 -17.68
C MET A 158 -10.00 1.24 -16.44
N GLN A 159 -10.28 0.40 -15.43
CA GLN A 159 -9.42 0.26 -14.24
C GLN A 159 -8.00 -0.13 -14.64
N GLN A 160 -7.86 -1.11 -15.55
CA GLN A 160 -6.56 -1.56 -16.06
C GLN A 160 -5.83 -0.45 -16.85
N GLN A 161 -6.56 0.34 -17.64
CA GLN A 161 -5.97 1.47 -18.38
C GLN A 161 -5.46 2.54 -17.42
N ILE A 162 -6.24 2.87 -16.39
CA ILE A 162 -5.84 3.83 -15.35
C ILE A 162 -4.59 3.31 -14.62
N GLY A 163 -4.61 2.07 -14.15
CA GLY A 163 -3.47 1.44 -13.49
C GLY A 163 -2.20 1.50 -14.34
N LYS A 164 -2.27 1.08 -15.61
CA LYS A 164 -1.13 1.12 -16.54
C LYS A 164 -0.58 2.54 -16.76
N ARG A 165 -1.44 3.55 -16.90
CA ARG A 165 -0.99 4.95 -17.05
C ARG A 165 -0.27 5.44 -15.80
N LEU A 166 -0.85 5.19 -14.62
CA LEU A 166 -0.26 5.62 -13.36
C LEU A 166 1.06 4.90 -13.10
N SER A 167 1.14 3.59 -13.36
CA SER A 167 2.38 2.82 -13.24
C SER A 167 3.48 3.31 -14.17
N ALA A 168 3.14 3.64 -15.43
CA ALA A 168 4.11 4.21 -16.37
C ALA A 168 4.67 5.54 -15.86
N LEU A 169 3.81 6.43 -15.34
CA LEU A 169 4.23 7.71 -14.77
C LEU A 169 5.11 7.54 -13.52
N VAL A 170 4.77 6.59 -12.65
CA VAL A 170 5.60 6.26 -11.47
C VAL A 170 6.99 5.79 -11.90
N GLN A 171 7.04 4.93 -12.92
CA GLN A 171 8.30 4.42 -13.46
C GLN A 171 9.15 5.54 -14.07
N GLU A 172 8.53 6.44 -14.84
CA GLU A 172 9.21 7.59 -15.42
C GLU A 172 9.78 8.52 -14.33
N ILE A 173 8.96 8.88 -13.32
CA ILE A 173 9.42 9.69 -12.19
C ILE A 173 10.60 9.03 -11.47
N LYS A 174 10.54 7.72 -11.27
CA LYS A 174 11.63 6.97 -10.62
C LYS A 174 12.93 7.05 -11.43
N LEU A 175 12.86 6.84 -12.75
CA LEU A 175 14.01 6.93 -13.64
C LEU A 175 14.62 8.35 -13.61
N GLU A 176 13.80 9.39 -13.60
CA GLU A 176 14.28 10.78 -13.52
C GLU A 176 14.97 11.08 -12.17
N ILE A 177 14.44 10.53 -11.06
CA ILE A 177 15.07 10.66 -9.74
C ILE A 177 16.43 9.95 -9.73
N ASP A 178 16.49 8.70 -10.20
CA ASP A 178 17.74 7.93 -10.27
C ASP A 178 18.79 8.63 -11.15
N PHE A 179 18.36 9.20 -12.27
CA PHE A 179 19.22 10.00 -13.17
C PHE A 179 19.75 11.28 -12.49
N LEU A 180 18.88 12.00 -11.78
CA LEU A 180 19.28 13.17 -11.00
C LEU A 180 20.34 12.83 -9.94
N GLU A 181 20.15 11.73 -9.22
CA GLU A 181 21.14 11.27 -8.24
C GLU A 181 22.50 10.94 -8.88
N LEU A 182 22.48 10.32 -10.06
CA LEU A 182 23.70 10.01 -10.81
C LEU A 182 24.43 11.29 -11.22
N LEU A 183 23.71 12.28 -11.75
CA LEU A 183 24.28 13.58 -12.11
C LEU A 183 24.88 14.31 -10.89
N GLN A 184 24.23 14.23 -9.73
CA GLN A 184 24.75 14.82 -8.50
C GLN A 184 26.05 14.14 -8.03
N LYS A 185 26.14 12.82 -8.15
CA LYS A 185 27.37 12.05 -7.86
C LYS A 185 28.49 12.43 -8.84
N GLN A 186 28.19 12.55 -10.13
CA GLN A 186 29.14 12.98 -11.15
C GLN A 186 29.65 14.39 -10.90
N LYS A 187 28.75 15.34 -10.62
CA LYS A 187 29.13 16.71 -10.25
C LYS A 187 30.09 16.73 -9.06
N LYS A 188 29.76 15.98 -7.99
CA LYS A 188 30.62 15.91 -6.80
C LYS A 188 32.00 15.35 -7.13
N PHE A 189 32.10 14.31 -7.94
CA PHE A 189 33.35 13.72 -8.39
C PHE A 189 34.19 14.71 -9.19
N LEU A 190 33.61 15.42 -10.17
CA LEU A 190 34.32 16.41 -10.97
C LEU A 190 34.83 17.57 -10.12
N LEU A 191 34.02 18.09 -9.20
CA LEU A 191 34.44 19.13 -8.27
C LEU A 191 35.63 18.69 -7.42
N TYR A 192 35.60 17.44 -6.91
CA TYR A 192 36.71 16.89 -6.16
C TYR A 192 38.01 16.83 -6.98
N GLN A 193 37.92 16.44 -8.26
CA GLN A 193 39.11 16.42 -9.15
C GLN A 193 39.64 17.81 -9.51
N MET A 194 38.78 18.85 -9.51
CA MET A 194 39.20 20.21 -9.89
C MET A 194 39.92 20.96 -8.74
N PHE A 195 39.75 20.51 -7.49
CA PHE A 195 40.28 21.21 -6.31
C PHE A 195 41.31 20.39 -5.53
N ILE A 196 41.81 19.31 -6.11
CA ILE A 196 43.03 18.62 -5.70
C ILE A 196 44.19 19.03 -6.61
#